data_67cbdfb311c73ef5c11647409d94ed15
#
_entry.id   67cbdfb311c73ef5c11647409d94ed15
#
_cell.length_a   1.000
_cell.length_b   1.000
_cell.length_c   1.000
_cell.angle_alpha   90.00
_cell.angle_beta   90.00
_cell.angle_gamma   90.00
#
_symmetry.space_group_name_H-M   'P 1'
#
loop_
_entity.id
_entity.type
_entity.pdbx_description
1 polymer ?
#
loop_
_entity_poly.entity_id
_entity_poly.type
_entity_poly.pdbx_seq_one_letter_code
_entity_poly.pdbx_strand_id
1 'polypeptide(L)'
;IQSAGDMYLSVNTLTNRNLHFSSSEKEVPNSREQVIAYQGSGSNEILDASHVTGWGGQETVYLDGNRYEDYTKYDYTRYEKQDYVDSSAPAYIVSGGTLTLDGQNLSNNKSQILAAQGIKILQNDVDNIDAEGEHRVIQSGTSRYHYVGWNSTGTSKRSKWNGSKPYNPADIVTPKKLNVVKYDGSYQGANGGVNPTQIQRVQTEAVDDKTNSE
;
A
#
# COMPACT_ATOMS: atom_id res chain seq x y z
N ILE A 1 -19.54 -22.96 4.26
CA ILE A 1 -20.73 -23.57 3.62
C ILE A 1 -20.34 -23.86 2.18
N GLN A 2 -20.68 -25.08 1.67
CA GLN A 2 -20.28 -25.47 0.31
C GLN A 2 -21.36 -26.30 -0.36
N SER A 3 -21.52 -26.10 -1.69
CA SER A 3 -22.41 -26.90 -2.55
C SER A 3 -21.70 -27.20 -3.86
N ALA A 4 -21.92 -28.40 -4.41
CA ALA A 4 -21.39 -28.78 -5.72
C ALA A 4 -22.22 -28.20 -6.89
N GLY A 5 -23.46 -27.81 -6.65
CA GLY A 5 -24.37 -27.18 -7.61
C GLY A 5 -24.83 -25.81 -7.11
N ASP A 6 -26.02 -25.42 -7.57
CA ASP A 6 -26.64 -24.18 -7.13
C ASP A 6 -26.87 -24.16 -5.61
N MET A 7 -26.79 -22.97 -5.02
CA MET A 7 -27.04 -22.75 -3.61
C MET A 7 -28.00 -21.56 -3.41
N TYR A 8 -28.99 -21.77 -2.57
CA TYR A 8 -29.89 -20.70 -2.14
C TYR A 8 -29.85 -20.57 -0.62
N LEU A 9 -29.41 -19.42 -0.14
CA LEU A 9 -29.37 -19.07 1.28
C LEU A 9 -30.37 -17.97 1.56
N SER A 10 -31.46 -18.32 2.25
CA SER A 10 -32.47 -17.37 2.71
C SER A 10 -32.38 -17.22 4.22
N VAL A 11 -31.77 -16.13 4.67
CA VAL A 11 -31.56 -15.83 6.09
C VAL A 11 -31.63 -14.34 6.31
N ASN A 12 -32.25 -13.93 7.42
CA ASN A 12 -32.38 -12.53 7.74
C ASN A 12 -31.01 -11.80 7.87
N THR A 13 -30.05 -12.48 8.48
CA THR A 13 -28.67 -11.95 8.60
C THR A 13 -27.67 -13.05 8.29
N LEU A 14 -26.81 -12.81 7.32
CA LEU A 14 -25.70 -13.69 6.95
C LEU A 14 -24.39 -13.00 7.27
N THR A 15 -23.58 -13.60 8.13
CA THR A 15 -22.25 -13.13 8.47
C THR A 15 -21.19 -14.16 8.05
N ASN A 16 -20.34 -13.79 7.10
CA ASN A 16 -19.18 -14.55 6.67
C ASN A 16 -17.93 -13.80 7.11
N ARG A 17 -17.21 -14.29 8.12
CA ARG A 17 -16.11 -13.54 8.72
C ARG A 17 -14.85 -14.37 8.96
N ASN A 18 -13.72 -13.71 8.85
CA ASN A 18 -12.43 -14.22 9.27
C ASN A 18 -12.29 -14.08 10.80
N LEU A 19 -12.25 -15.20 11.51
CA LEU A 19 -12.22 -15.18 12.98
C LEU A 19 -10.82 -14.92 13.57
N HIS A 20 -9.77 -15.16 12.79
CA HIS A 20 -8.38 -15.12 13.26
C HIS A 20 -7.50 -14.23 12.40
N PHE A 21 -8.09 -13.16 11.83
CA PHE A 21 -7.31 -12.22 11.07
C PHE A 21 -6.48 -11.32 11.98
N SER A 22 -5.17 -11.32 11.74
CA SER A 22 -4.27 -10.33 12.31
C SER A 22 -3.22 -9.91 11.29
N SER A 23 -2.76 -8.67 11.38
CA SER A 23 -1.68 -8.11 10.59
C SER A 23 -0.75 -7.30 11.49
N SER A 24 0.49 -7.18 11.07
CA SER A 24 1.47 -6.33 11.73
C SER A 24 2.37 -5.64 10.72
N GLU A 25 2.82 -4.44 11.08
CA GLU A 25 3.78 -3.68 10.30
C GLU A 25 5.18 -4.29 10.44
N LYS A 26 5.85 -4.54 9.31
CA LYS A 26 7.24 -5.02 9.24
C LYS A 26 8.01 -4.24 8.20
N GLU A 27 9.32 -4.13 8.40
CA GLU A 27 10.21 -3.55 7.39
C GLU A 27 10.24 -4.43 6.14
N VAL A 28 10.14 -3.79 4.98
CA VAL A 28 10.24 -4.48 3.69
C VAL A 28 11.70 -4.94 3.49
N PRO A 29 11.94 -6.23 3.25
CA PRO A 29 13.30 -6.73 3.07
C PRO A 29 14.05 -5.97 1.97
N ASN A 30 15.30 -5.61 2.26
CA ASN A 30 16.20 -4.88 1.35
C ASN A 30 15.70 -3.50 0.88
N SER A 31 14.74 -2.91 1.58
CA SER A 31 14.26 -1.55 1.26
C SER A 31 15.14 -0.44 1.79
N ARG A 32 16.07 -0.76 2.71
CA ARG A 32 16.92 0.24 3.36
C ARG A 32 18.04 0.69 2.45
N GLU A 33 18.07 1.98 2.16
CA GLU A 33 19.08 2.63 1.34
C GLU A 33 19.61 3.91 2.00
N GLN A 34 20.88 4.23 1.77
CA GLN A 34 21.48 5.51 2.14
C GLN A 34 21.31 6.47 0.98
N VAL A 35 20.72 7.62 1.25
CA VAL A 35 20.44 8.64 0.22
C VAL A 35 21.20 9.91 0.55
N ILE A 36 21.92 10.42 -0.44
CA ILE A 36 22.45 11.78 -0.45
C ILE A 36 21.60 12.60 -1.41
N ALA A 37 21.09 13.72 -0.93
CA ALA A 37 20.26 14.61 -1.75
C ALA A 37 20.63 16.08 -1.52
N TYR A 38 20.20 16.93 -2.43
CA TYR A 38 20.52 18.36 -2.44
C TYR A 38 19.28 19.17 -2.75
N GLN A 39 19.18 20.34 -2.12
CA GLN A 39 18.15 21.33 -2.41
C GLN A 39 18.80 22.69 -2.61
N GLY A 40 18.74 23.21 -3.81
CA GLY A 40 19.24 24.55 -4.13
C GLY A 40 18.48 25.63 -3.37
N SER A 41 19.16 26.68 -2.95
CA SER A 41 18.51 27.83 -2.30
C SER A 41 17.45 28.44 -3.22
N GLY A 42 16.23 28.61 -2.70
CA GLY A 42 15.08 29.08 -3.48
C GLY A 42 14.32 28.00 -4.24
N SER A 43 14.80 26.74 -4.24
CA SER A 43 14.05 25.59 -4.77
C SER A 43 13.26 24.89 -3.67
N ASN A 44 12.08 24.35 -4.03
CA ASN A 44 11.30 23.47 -3.17
C ASN A 44 11.60 21.99 -3.42
N GLU A 45 12.44 21.67 -4.40
CA GLU A 45 12.74 20.30 -4.79
C GLU A 45 14.00 19.79 -4.09
N ILE A 46 13.90 18.61 -3.49
CA ILE A 46 15.02 17.84 -2.96
C ILE A 46 15.36 16.78 -4.02
N LEU A 47 16.54 16.90 -4.61
CA LEU A 47 17.03 16.06 -5.70
C LEU A 47 18.12 15.14 -5.19
N ASP A 48 18.06 13.87 -5.51
CA ASP A 48 19.10 12.91 -5.13
C ASP A 48 20.42 13.16 -5.87
N ALA A 49 21.48 12.47 -5.48
CA ALA A 49 22.81 12.68 -6.00
C ALA A 49 22.94 12.43 -7.52
N SER A 50 22.00 11.73 -8.17
CA SER A 50 22.01 11.49 -9.61
C SER A 50 21.77 12.77 -10.42
N HIS A 51 21.13 13.77 -9.82
CA HIS A 51 20.89 15.08 -10.40
C HIS A 51 22.10 16.03 -10.30
N VAL A 52 23.17 15.62 -9.61
CA VAL A 52 24.40 16.42 -9.54
C VAL A 52 25.17 16.28 -10.84
N THR A 53 25.16 17.35 -11.65
CA THR A 53 25.82 17.39 -12.96
C THR A 53 27.24 17.95 -12.89
N GLY A 54 27.65 18.51 -11.75
CA GLY A 54 29.02 19.01 -11.57
C GLY A 54 29.24 19.74 -10.25
N TRP A 55 30.51 20.07 -10.02
CA TRP A 55 30.98 20.85 -8.87
C TRP A 55 31.83 22.02 -9.33
N GLY A 56 31.62 23.17 -8.76
CA GLY A 56 32.41 24.39 -9.04
C GLY A 56 33.30 24.81 -7.87
N GLY A 57 33.97 25.93 -8.06
CA GLY A 57 34.75 26.57 -7.01
C GLY A 57 33.88 26.93 -5.79
N GLN A 58 34.47 26.88 -4.60
CA GLN A 58 33.78 27.13 -3.32
C GLN A 58 32.69 26.09 -3.00
N GLU A 59 32.88 24.84 -3.44
CA GLU A 59 31.91 23.74 -3.27
C GLU A 59 30.50 24.05 -3.86
N THR A 60 30.45 24.87 -4.91
CA THR A 60 29.22 25.13 -5.64
C THR A 60 28.71 23.85 -6.29
N VAL A 61 27.42 23.51 -6.12
CA VAL A 61 26.80 22.34 -6.75
C VAL A 61 26.03 22.76 -8.01
N TYR A 62 26.07 21.90 -9.04
CA TYR A 62 25.21 22.01 -10.23
C TYR A 62 24.17 20.90 -10.19
N LEU A 63 22.90 21.27 -10.08
CA LEU A 63 21.75 20.34 -10.08
C LEU A 63 21.02 20.52 -11.41
N ASP A 64 20.99 19.47 -12.23
CA ASP A 64 20.40 19.50 -13.57
C ASP A 64 20.91 20.69 -14.40
N GLY A 65 22.22 21.00 -14.28
CA GLY A 65 22.85 22.13 -14.96
C GLY A 65 22.65 23.50 -14.29
N ASN A 66 21.78 23.63 -13.30
CA ASN A 66 21.58 24.87 -12.55
C ASN A 66 22.62 25.01 -11.44
N ARG A 67 23.23 26.19 -11.34
CA ARG A 67 24.29 26.48 -10.39
C ARG A 67 23.72 26.99 -9.06
N TYR A 68 24.15 26.35 -7.94
CA TYR A 68 23.81 26.75 -6.58
C TYR A 68 25.06 26.93 -5.74
N GLU A 69 25.36 28.18 -5.33
CA GLU A 69 26.39 28.50 -4.32
C GLU A 69 25.89 28.14 -2.93
N ASP A 70 24.59 28.36 -2.70
CA ASP A 70 23.90 28.10 -1.44
C ASP A 70 22.91 26.96 -1.65
N TYR A 71 23.00 25.92 -0.80
CA TYR A 71 22.14 24.74 -0.89
C TYR A 71 22.09 23.99 0.44
N THR A 72 21.10 23.14 0.61
CA THR A 72 21.04 22.18 1.69
C THR A 72 21.44 20.80 1.15
N LYS A 73 22.39 20.16 1.85
CA LYS A 73 22.72 18.74 1.65
C LYS A 73 21.97 17.92 2.68
N TYR A 74 21.30 16.87 2.23
CA TYR A 74 20.64 15.86 3.03
C TYR A 74 21.45 14.56 2.98
N ASP A 75 21.57 13.90 4.10
CA ASP A 75 22.21 12.60 4.28
C ASP A 75 21.31 11.76 5.19
N TYR A 76 20.53 10.85 4.59
CA TYR A 76 19.51 10.12 5.30
C TYR A 76 19.36 8.67 4.82
N THR A 77 18.86 7.85 5.71
CA THR A 77 18.40 6.50 5.37
C THR A 77 16.94 6.57 4.98
N ARG A 78 16.61 5.99 3.82
CA ARG A 78 15.24 5.72 3.40
C ARG A 78 14.98 4.22 3.54
N TYR A 79 13.82 3.85 4.08
CA TYR A 79 13.37 2.47 4.15
C TYR A 79 11.86 2.39 4.15
N GLU A 80 11.35 1.20 3.85
CA GLU A 80 9.93 0.97 3.71
C GLU A 80 9.43 0.01 4.78
N LYS A 81 8.23 0.27 5.28
CA LYS A 81 7.47 -0.64 6.12
C LYS A 81 6.11 -0.88 5.50
N GLN A 82 5.58 -2.06 5.72
CA GLN A 82 4.22 -2.38 5.29
C GLN A 82 3.57 -3.40 6.21
N ASP A 83 2.24 -3.41 6.17
CA ASP A 83 1.48 -4.45 6.85
C ASP A 83 1.57 -5.78 6.10
N TYR A 84 1.79 -6.85 6.87
CA TYR A 84 1.74 -8.24 6.44
C TYR A 84 0.70 -8.98 7.26
N VAL A 85 0.01 -9.91 6.63
CA VAL A 85 -0.92 -10.80 7.32
C VAL A 85 -0.11 -11.81 8.15
N ASP A 86 -0.30 -11.79 9.46
CA ASP A 86 0.35 -12.72 10.40
C ASP A 86 -0.48 -13.99 10.60
N SER A 87 -1.79 -13.84 10.67
CA SER A 87 -2.72 -14.96 10.73
C SER A 87 -4.00 -14.67 9.95
N SER A 88 -4.60 -15.72 9.38
CA SER A 88 -5.83 -15.61 8.63
C SER A 88 -6.54 -16.96 8.59
N ALA A 89 -7.81 -16.97 8.97
CA ALA A 89 -8.69 -18.13 8.86
C ALA A 89 -10.03 -17.68 8.25
N PRO A 90 -10.04 -17.34 6.94
CA PRO A 90 -11.24 -16.86 6.28
C PRO A 90 -12.30 -17.94 6.24
N ALA A 91 -13.54 -17.53 6.42
CA ALA A 91 -14.68 -18.42 6.16
C ALA A 91 -15.00 -18.41 4.67
N TYR A 92 -15.61 -19.50 4.21
CA TYR A 92 -15.95 -19.70 2.81
C TYR A 92 -17.42 -20.03 2.64
N ILE A 93 -18.07 -19.35 1.68
CA ILE A 93 -19.34 -19.74 1.11
C ILE A 93 -19.06 -20.02 -0.37
N VAL A 94 -19.22 -21.27 -0.79
CA VAL A 94 -18.82 -21.70 -2.14
C VAL A 94 -19.95 -22.46 -2.81
N SER A 95 -20.34 -22.04 -4.03
CA SER A 95 -21.29 -22.73 -4.88
C SER A 95 -20.63 -23.19 -6.17
N GLY A 96 -20.84 -24.44 -6.56
CA GLY A 96 -20.41 -24.99 -7.86
C GLY A 96 -21.30 -24.55 -9.03
N GLY A 97 -22.43 -23.91 -8.75
CA GLY A 97 -23.37 -23.31 -9.69
C GLY A 97 -23.58 -21.83 -9.37
N THR A 98 -24.84 -21.42 -9.44
CA THR A 98 -25.29 -20.08 -9.02
C THR A 98 -25.48 -20.03 -7.51
N LEU A 99 -25.05 -18.97 -6.86
CA LEU A 99 -25.31 -18.68 -5.45
C LEU A 99 -26.37 -17.57 -5.37
N THR A 100 -27.49 -17.84 -4.69
CA THR A 100 -28.49 -16.81 -4.37
C THR A 100 -28.48 -16.54 -2.88
N LEU A 101 -28.28 -15.29 -2.50
CA LEU A 101 -28.29 -14.79 -1.13
C LEU A 101 -29.53 -13.90 -0.94
N ASP A 102 -30.45 -14.30 -0.08
CA ASP A 102 -31.72 -13.64 0.15
C ASP A 102 -31.91 -13.30 1.63
N GLY A 103 -32.39 -12.08 1.94
CA GLY A 103 -32.64 -11.65 3.34
C GLY A 103 -32.46 -10.14 3.55
N GLN A 104 -32.07 -9.74 4.74
CA GLN A 104 -31.93 -8.32 5.11
C GLN A 104 -30.48 -7.85 5.05
N ASN A 105 -29.59 -8.54 5.74
CA ASN A 105 -28.20 -8.10 5.91
C ASN A 105 -27.19 -9.17 5.52
N LEU A 106 -26.23 -8.82 4.68
CA LEU A 106 -25.06 -9.61 4.36
C LEU A 106 -23.81 -8.86 4.85
N SER A 107 -23.01 -9.48 5.70
CA SER A 107 -21.67 -9.00 6.06
C SER A 107 -20.63 -10.04 5.67
N ASN A 108 -19.75 -9.69 4.73
CA ASN A 108 -18.59 -10.49 4.36
C ASN A 108 -17.33 -9.77 4.81
N ASN A 109 -16.76 -10.20 5.93
CA ASN A 109 -15.64 -9.53 6.58
C ASN A 109 -14.36 -10.36 6.45
N LYS A 110 -13.42 -9.91 5.60
CA LYS A 110 -12.12 -10.55 5.33
C LYS A 110 -12.26 -12.06 5.04
N SER A 111 -13.31 -12.42 4.31
CA SER A 111 -13.72 -13.78 4.00
C SER A 111 -14.13 -13.90 2.54
N GLN A 112 -14.47 -15.09 2.08
CA GLN A 112 -14.71 -15.34 0.66
C GLN A 112 -16.11 -15.90 0.41
N ILE A 113 -16.81 -15.30 -0.57
CA ILE A 113 -18.07 -15.77 -1.12
C ILE A 113 -17.83 -16.01 -2.61
N LEU A 114 -17.98 -17.22 -3.07
CA LEU A 114 -17.59 -17.66 -4.40
C LEU A 114 -18.69 -18.47 -5.06
N ALA A 115 -18.89 -18.26 -6.37
CA ALA A 115 -19.77 -19.09 -7.17
C ALA A 115 -19.19 -19.32 -8.57
N ALA A 116 -19.35 -20.52 -9.11
CA ALA A 116 -18.81 -20.86 -10.42
C ALA A 116 -19.57 -20.21 -11.59
N GLN A 117 -20.87 -19.96 -11.44
CA GLN A 117 -21.71 -19.41 -12.51
C GLN A 117 -22.17 -17.97 -12.24
N GLY A 118 -22.36 -17.58 -10.99
CA GLY A 118 -22.74 -16.23 -10.63
C GLY A 118 -23.29 -16.10 -9.23
N ILE A 119 -23.34 -14.86 -8.72
CA ILE A 119 -23.92 -14.55 -7.41
C ILE A 119 -25.09 -13.61 -7.63
N LYS A 120 -26.27 -13.99 -7.11
CA LYS A 120 -27.44 -13.13 -7.01
C LYS A 120 -27.58 -12.67 -5.57
N ILE A 121 -27.54 -11.36 -5.35
CA ILE A 121 -27.70 -10.77 -4.03
C ILE A 121 -29.06 -10.09 -3.98
N LEU A 122 -29.96 -10.64 -3.16
CA LEU A 122 -31.30 -10.12 -2.90
C LEU A 122 -31.40 -9.56 -1.46
N GLN A 123 -30.25 -9.27 -0.86
CA GLN A 123 -30.11 -8.65 0.46
C GLN A 123 -30.33 -7.13 0.35
N ASN A 124 -30.99 -6.52 1.36
CA ASN A 124 -31.19 -5.08 1.41
C ASN A 124 -29.89 -4.31 1.71
N ASP A 125 -29.10 -4.84 2.65
CA ASP A 125 -27.82 -4.26 3.03
C ASP A 125 -26.68 -5.26 2.79
N VAL A 126 -25.64 -4.81 2.08
CA VAL A 126 -24.44 -5.61 1.79
C VAL A 126 -23.21 -4.87 2.27
N ASP A 127 -22.50 -5.50 3.17
CA ASP A 127 -21.26 -4.98 3.73
C ASP A 127 -20.11 -5.96 3.40
N ASN A 128 -19.23 -5.54 2.47
CA ASN A 128 -18.08 -6.34 2.07
C ASN A 128 -16.80 -5.62 2.53
N ILE A 129 -16.21 -6.12 3.62
CA ILE A 129 -15.07 -5.51 4.29
C ILE A 129 -13.79 -6.23 3.88
N ASP A 130 -12.95 -5.54 3.11
CA ASP A 130 -11.63 -6.03 2.73
C ASP A 130 -10.65 -6.01 3.91
N ALA A 131 -9.57 -6.77 3.79
CA ALA A 131 -8.42 -6.63 4.67
C ALA A 131 -7.55 -5.48 4.16
N GLU A 132 -7.42 -4.43 4.95
CA GLU A 132 -6.64 -3.25 4.64
C GLU A 132 -5.46 -3.12 5.59
N GLY A 133 -4.40 -2.51 5.10
CA GLY A 133 -3.19 -2.16 5.82
C GLY A 133 -2.55 -0.92 5.20
N GLU A 134 -1.33 -0.64 5.61
CA GLU A 134 -0.56 0.51 5.15
C GLU A 134 0.79 0.08 4.59
N HIS A 135 1.29 0.88 3.67
CA HIS A 135 2.67 0.91 3.24
C HIS A 135 3.23 2.29 3.56
N ARG A 136 4.39 2.33 4.23
CA ARG A 136 5.06 3.56 4.68
C ARG A 136 6.45 3.67 4.10
N VAL A 137 6.80 4.85 3.61
CA VAL A 137 8.18 5.22 3.30
C VAL A 137 8.67 6.17 4.38
N ILE A 138 9.73 5.78 5.06
CA ILE A 138 10.31 6.49 6.20
C ILE A 138 11.68 7.02 5.78
N GLN A 139 11.94 8.27 6.13
CA GLN A 139 13.22 8.93 5.88
C GLN A 139 13.75 9.49 7.20
N SER A 140 14.99 9.18 7.54
CA SER A 140 15.59 9.65 8.79
C SER A 140 17.09 9.88 8.62
N GLY A 141 17.55 11.05 9.02
CA GLY A 141 18.95 11.41 8.91
C GLY A 141 19.25 12.85 9.33
N THR A 142 20.12 13.48 8.57
CA THR A 142 20.57 14.85 8.86
C THR A 142 20.58 15.73 7.63
N SER A 143 20.50 17.02 7.84
CA SER A 143 20.71 18.04 6.81
C SER A 143 21.73 19.07 7.25
N ARG A 144 22.45 19.63 6.29
CA ARG A 144 23.42 20.72 6.51
C ARG A 144 23.27 21.75 5.42
N TYR A 145 23.28 23.03 5.80
CA TYR A 145 23.22 24.13 4.83
C TYR A 145 24.64 24.60 4.48
N HIS A 146 24.90 24.61 3.18
CA HIS A 146 26.10 25.20 2.59
C HIS A 146 25.81 26.60 2.09
N TYR A 147 26.76 27.52 2.28
CA TYR A 147 26.68 28.86 1.72
C TYR A 147 28.08 29.44 1.43
N VAL A 148 28.13 30.35 0.48
CA VAL A 148 29.37 31.04 0.13
C VAL A 148 29.36 32.44 0.75
N GLY A 149 30.24 32.67 1.71
CA GLY A 149 30.32 33.92 2.42
C GLY A 149 31.73 34.56 2.40
N TRP A 150 31.79 35.85 2.64
CA TRP A 150 33.08 36.53 2.77
C TRP A 150 33.88 36.01 3.98
N ASN A 151 35.20 36.03 3.85
CA ASN A 151 36.12 35.80 4.98
C ASN A 151 36.02 36.99 5.98
N SER A 152 36.62 36.82 7.15
CA SER A 152 36.60 37.84 8.23
C SER A 152 37.24 39.17 7.84
N THR A 153 38.11 39.15 6.84
CA THR A 153 38.80 40.37 6.34
C THR A 153 38.06 40.99 5.14
N GLY A 154 36.98 40.40 4.64
CA GLY A 154 36.21 40.88 3.50
C GLY A 154 36.94 40.80 2.14
N THR A 155 38.04 40.06 2.05
CA THR A 155 38.91 40.03 0.87
C THR A 155 38.66 38.89 -0.08
N SER A 156 38.02 37.82 0.37
CA SER A 156 37.72 36.63 -0.46
C SER A 156 36.46 35.89 0.01
N LYS A 157 35.74 35.32 -0.94
CA LYS A 157 34.63 34.40 -0.65
C LYS A 157 35.15 33.00 -0.27
N ARG A 158 34.48 32.36 0.67
CA ARG A 158 34.79 31.00 1.13
C ARG A 158 33.54 30.20 1.34
N SER A 159 33.63 28.90 1.03
CA SER A 159 32.66 27.87 1.39
C SER A 159 32.50 27.80 2.92
N LYS A 160 31.26 27.73 3.37
CA LYS A 160 30.90 27.60 4.79
C LYS A 160 29.75 26.62 4.95
N TRP A 161 29.77 25.90 6.05
CA TRP A 161 28.72 24.97 6.43
C TRP A 161 28.14 25.32 7.79
N ASN A 162 26.81 25.30 7.89
CA ASN A 162 26.15 25.32 9.19
C ASN A 162 26.25 23.97 9.89
N GLY A 163 25.97 23.96 11.21
CA GLY A 163 25.87 22.73 11.97
C GLY A 163 24.80 21.77 11.41
N SER A 164 25.01 20.48 11.63
CA SER A 164 24.03 19.46 11.25
C SER A 164 22.71 19.63 12.00
N LYS A 165 21.58 19.41 11.33
CA LYS A 165 20.23 19.39 11.90
C LYS A 165 19.58 18.04 11.60
N PRO A 166 18.70 17.55 12.48
CA PRO A 166 17.89 16.38 12.16
C PRO A 166 17.04 16.59 10.89
N TYR A 167 16.92 15.54 10.10
CA TYR A 167 16.03 15.47 8.95
C TYR A 167 15.11 14.24 9.11
N ASN A 168 13.88 14.47 9.50
CA ASN A 168 12.85 13.46 9.70
C ASN A 168 11.52 14.02 9.16
N PRO A 169 11.32 14.00 7.84
CA PRO A 169 10.05 14.42 7.27
C PRO A 169 8.92 13.48 7.70
N ALA A 170 7.69 13.91 7.50
CA ALA A 170 6.54 13.03 7.72
C ALA A 170 6.61 11.79 6.82
N ASP A 171 6.23 10.65 7.36
CA ASP A 171 6.16 9.40 6.60
C ASP A 171 5.19 9.55 5.42
N ILE A 172 5.55 8.97 4.29
CA ILE A 172 4.64 8.84 3.16
C ILE A 172 3.85 7.55 3.37
N VAL A 173 2.56 7.69 3.66
CA VAL A 173 1.66 6.57 3.96
C VAL A 173 0.70 6.35 2.79
N THR A 174 0.63 5.11 2.31
CA THR A 174 -0.30 4.71 1.25
C THR A 174 -1.12 3.51 1.71
N PRO A 175 -2.45 3.51 1.49
CA PRO A 175 -3.29 2.35 1.77
C PRO A 175 -2.85 1.15 0.93
N LYS A 176 -2.92 -0.03 1.53
CA LYS A 176 -2.59 -1.30 0.90
C LYS A 176 -3.67 -2.34 1.16
N LYS A 177 -4.17 -2.98 0.11
CA LYS A 177 -5.02 -4.16 0.27
C LYS A 177 -4.18 -5.36 0.69
N LEU A 178 -4.64 -6.05 1.73
CA LEU A 178 -3.99 -7.25 2.25
C LEU A 178 -4.66 -8.49 1.65
N ASN A 179 -3.85 -9.42 1.20
CA ASN A 179 -4.33 -10.65 0.59
C ASN A 179 -4.69 -11.66 1.69
N VAL A 180 -5.96 -11.74 2.07
CA VAL A 180 -6.48 -12.87 2.84
C VAL A 180 -6.42 -14.10 1.95
N VAL A 181 -5.85 -15.19 2.44
CA VAL A 181 -5.57 -16.46 1.74
C VAL A 181 -6.51 -16.73 0.58
N LYS A 182 -5.95 -16.88 -0.61
CA LYS A 182 -6.72 -17.28 -1.80
C LYS A 182 -7.27 -18.68 -1.60
N TYR A 183 -8.55 -18.87 -1.90
CA TYR A 183 -9.12 -20.20 -2.03
C TYR A 183 -8.33 -20.99 -3.08
N ASP A 184 -7.78 -22.13 -2.70
CA ASP A 184 -6.90 -22.97 -3.55
C ASP A 184 -7.67 -24.01 -4.40
N GLY A 185 -9.00 -24.01 -4.29
CA GLY A 185 -9.83 -24.93 -5.04
C GLY A 185 -9.80 -26.38 -4.56
N SER A 186 -9.26 -26.65 -3.39
CA SER A 186 -9.17 -28.00 -2.82
C SER A 186 -10.52 -28.56 -2.33
N TYR A 187 -11.63 -27.87 -2.62
CA TYR A 187 -12.96 -28.40 -2.31
C TYR A 187 -13.25 -29.67 -3.09
N GLN A 188 -13.32 -30.73 -2.38
CA GLN A 188 -13.83 -32.01 -2.90
C GLN A 188 -15.29 -32.19 -2.44
N GLY A 189 -16.21 -31.65 -3.22
CA GLY A 189 -17.64 -31.99 -3.09
C GLY A 189 -17.88 -33.44 -3.47
N ALA A 190 -18.92 -34.03 -2.93
CA ALA A 190 -19.23 -35.45 -3.09
C ALA A 190 -19.40 -35.94 -4.55
N ASN A 191 -19.46 -35.04 -5.55
CA ASN A 191 -19.65 -35.39 -6.97
C ASN A 191 -19.02 -34.38 -7.96
N GLY A 192 -17.75 -34.05 -7.81
CA GLY A 192 -17.03 -33.26 -8.79
C GLY A 192 -16.50 -31.93 -8.23
N GLY A 193 -15.22 -31.72 -8.43
CA GLY A 193 -14.56 -30.52 -7.95
C GLY A 193 -15.03 -29.26 -8.68
N VAL A 194 -15.15 -28.16 -7.96
CA VAL A 194 -15.34 -26.83 -8.52
C VAL A 194 -14.05 -26.42 -9.21
N ASN A 195 -14.11 -25.99 -10.46
CA ASN A 195 -12.94 -25.56 -11.21
C ASN A 195 -12.40 -24.22 -10.61
N PRO A 196 -11.19 -24.22 -10.01
CA PRO A 196 -10.67 -23.03 -9.32
C PRO A 196 -10.50 -21.82 -10.21
N THR A 197 -10.26 -22.00 -11.50
CA THR A 197 -10.04 -20.92 -12.46
C THR A 197 -11.31 -20.12 -12.77
N GLN A 198 -12.47 -20.69 -12.60
CA GLN A 198 -13.76 -20.01 -12.84
C GLN A 198 -14.24 -19.23 -11.60
N ILE A 199 -13.78 -19.60 -10.42
CA ILE A 199 -14.20 -18.99 -9.14
C ILE A 199 -13.55 -17.61 -8.91
N GLN A 200 -12.39 -17.35 -9.49
CA GLN A 200 -11.65 -16.10 -9.27
C GLN A 200 -12.31 -14.83 -9.86
N ARG A 201 -13.31 -14.94 -10.73
CA ARG A 201 -13.92 -13.80 -11.43
C ARG A 201 -15.00 -13.06 -10.66
N VAL A 202 -15.48 -13.59 -9.57
CA VAL A 202 -16.77 -13.13 -8.98
C VAL A 202 -16.61 -12.18 -7.80
N GLN A 203 -15.42 -11.96 -7.26
CA GLN A 203 -15.24 -11.07 -6.09
C GLN A 203 -15.47 -9.58 -6.39
N THR A 204 -15.36 -9.15 -7.65
CA THR A 204 -15.49 -7.74 -8.04
C THR A 204 -16.86 -7.37 -8.61
N GLU A 205 -17.65 -8.34 -9.05
CA GLU A 205 -18.93 -8.06 -9.72
C GLU A 205 -20.13 -8.04 -8.76
N ALA A 206 -19.99 -8.58 -7.55
CA ALA A 206 -21.10 -8.69 -6.60
C ALA A 206 -21.54 -7.35 -5.96
N VAL A 207 -20.75 -6.28 -6.11
CA VAL A 207 -21.05 -4.97 -5.54
C VAL A 207 -21.81 -4.07 -6.53
N ASP A 208 -21.72 -4.33 -7.84
CA ASP A 208 -22.28 -3.44 -8.88
C ASP A 208 -23.74 -3.74 -9.24
N ASP A 209 -24.29 -4.89 -8.83
CA ASP A 209 -25.63 -5.31 -9.29
C ASP A 209 -26.80 -4.62 -8.55
N LYS A 210 -26.52 -3.84 -7.47
CA LYS A 210 -27.55 -3.04 -6.78
C LYS A 210 -27.83 -1.68 -7.42
N THR A 211 -26.97 -1.20 -8.31
CA THR A 211 -27.15 0.12 -8.94
C THR A 211 -27.97 0.10 -10.23
N ASN A 212 -28.37 -1.07 -10.73
CA ASN A 212 -29.08 -1.22 -12.01
C ASN A 212 -30.51 -1.79 -11.88
N SER A 213 -31.15 -1.75 -10.71
CA SER A 213 -32.57 -2.06 -10.57
C SER A 213 -33.35 -0.80 -10.16
N GLU A 214 -33.58 0.08 -11.10
CA GLU A 214 -34.73 0.97 -11.18
C GLU A 214 -35.63 0.56 -12.34
#